data_3c1d8208b439661899a4bfc5d507f0b1
#
_entry.id   3c1d8208b439661899a4bfc5d507f0b1
#
_cell.length_a   1.000
_cell.length_b   1.000
_cell.length_c   1.000
_cell.angle_alpha   90.00
_cell.angle_beta   90.00
_cell.angle_gamma   90.00
#
_symmetry.space_group_name_H-M   'P 1'
#
loop_
_entity.id
_entity.type
_entity.pdbx_description
1 polymer ?
#
loop_
_entity_poly.entity_id
_entity_poly.type
_entity_poly.pdbx_seq_one_letter_code
_entity_poly.pdbx_strand_id
1 'polypeptide(L)'
;MARENQTQMFPDEWRASTSLAGVYALRMLGMFLVLPVLALYASGLQGAGGNKMLVGLAAGMYGLTQALLQLPLGIASDRFGRKKTIYFGLAVFAAGSFMAAAATTLEMLVVARAVQGAGAVSAAVTALLADLTREEVRTRSMAMIGLSIGMTFSVSLVLSPMLGGVIGVDGLFALTGALTVASIAVVALITPDPVVSKLHEDTQAQPARMGEVFKNRQLMSLNFGIFVLHFGMMALFTSLPFVLEHLGLPKEVHWKIYFPATLLGLMLMVPAIIVGETRNKLKQVFVSGIVLVLAAVAALFVSSGSLWLIAFCLIVYFIGFNILEASQPSMVSKIAPSNLKGTAMGVYNTLQSVGLFCGGAAGGYLLEYHGIDAVLAIVAALTALWLVSAVLSPAPKPVKNIALRVGKTWHGRQEALHFALGKVAGVEQVSFSGDGETVYIKALQKGFDEAGAKNIISGV
;
A
#
# COMPACT_ATOMS: atom_id res chain seq x y z
N MET A 1 -26.27 26.14 2.01
CA MET A 1 -25.50 26.53 0.81
C MET A 1 -24.01 26.76 1.08
N ALA A 2 -23.52 27.48 2.10
CA ALA A 2 -22.08 27.68 2.33
C ALA A 2 -21.30 26.39 2.76
N ARG A 3 -21.92 25.41 3.39
CA ARG A 3 -21.29 24.14 3.81
C ARG A 3 -21.15 23.10 2.69
N GLU A 4 -22.06 23.10 1.71
CA GLU A 4 -21.99 22.19 0.57
C GLU A 4 -20.82 22.52 -0.37
N ASN A 5 -20.47 23.80 -0.54
CA ASN A 5 -19.35 24.23 -1.37
C ASN A 5 -17.95 23.89 -0.81
N GLN A 6 -17.83 23.62 0.52
CA GLN A 6 -16.53 23.30 1.12
C GLN A 6 -16.09 21.84 0.92
N THR A 7 -17.04 20.93 0.70
CA THR A 7 -16.76 19.50 0.51
C THR A 7 -16.71 19.06 -0.96
N GLN A 8 -17.11 19.95 -1.88
CA GLN A 8 -17.01 19.68 -3.32
C GLN A 8 -15.60 19.98 -3.81
N MET A 9 -15.06 19.07 -4.64
CA MET A 9 -13.77 19.23 -5.30
C MET A 9 -13.90 20.23 -6.45
N PHE A 10 -12.95 21.14 -6.56
CA PHE A 10 -12.84 22.01 -7.72
C PHE A 10 -12.37 21.24 -8.96
N PRO A 11 -12.60 21.75 -10.20
CA PRO A 11 -12.18 21.08 -11.43
C PRO A 11 -10.68 20.73 -11.45
N ASP A 12 -9.82 21.61 -10.94
CA ASP A 12 -8.38 21.35 -10.88
C ASP A 12 -8.03 20.27 -9.86
N GLU A 13 -8.73 20.21 -8.72
CA GLU A 13 -8.57 19.15 -7.72
C GLU A 13 -9.04 17.78 -8.25
N TRP A 14 -10.13 17.76 -9.03
CA TRP A 14 -10.59 16.58 -9.74
C TRP A 14 -9.55 16.13 -10.77
N ARG A 15 -9.05 17.08 -11.58
CA ARG A 15 -8.02 16.81 -12.60
C ARG A 15 -6.74 16.27 -11.97
N ALA A 16 -6.27 16.87 -10.88
CA ALA A 16 -5.11 16.40 -10.11
C ALA A 16 -5.35 14.99 -9.56
N SER A 17 -6.47 14.76 -8.88
CA SER A 17 -6.79 13.49 -8.23
C SER A 17 -6.95 12.34 -9.23
N THR A 18 -7.65 12.57 -10.33
CA THR A 18 -7.87 11.54 -11.37
C THR A 18 -6.59 11.24 -12.15
N SER A 19 -5.81 12.26 -12.53
CA SER A 19 -4.56 12.06 -13.25
C SER A 19 -3.53 11.31 -12.40
N LEU A 20 -3.36 11.67 -11.13
CA LEU A 20 -2.42 10.99 -10.23
C LEU A 20 -2.90 9.59 -9.82
N ALA A 21 -4.21 9.38 -9.64
CA ALA A 21 -4.77 8.04 -9.48
C ALA A 21 -4.54 7.18 -10.73
N GLY A 22 -4.67 7.76 -11.94
CA GLY A 22 -4.34 7.10 -13.20
C GLY A 22 -2.87 6.71 -13.32
N VAL A 23 -1.94 7.59 -12.92
CA VAL A 23 -0.50 7.28 -12.85
C VAL A 23 -0.21 6.10 -11.92
N TYR A 24 -0.85 6.09 -10.74
CA TYR A 24 -0.76 4.96 -9.83
C TYR A 24 -1.32 3.68 -10.46
N ALA A 25 -2.51 3.78 -11.08
CA ALA A 25 -3.15 2.63 -11.71
C ALA A 25 -2.26 2.03 -12.80
N LEU A 26 -1.76 2.84 -13.73
CA LEU A 26 -0.92 2.36 -14.84
C LEU A 26 0.37 1.72 -14.35
N ARG A 27 1.04 2.34 -13.37
CA ARG A 27 2.26 1.81 -12.78
C ARG A 27 2.00 0.50 -12.02
N MET A 28 0.96 0.46 -11.18
CA MET A 28 0.62 -0.73 -10.39
C MET A 28 0.08 -1.85 -11.26
N LEU A 29 -0.67 -1.54 -12.32
CA LEU A 29 -1.11 -2.52 -13.31
C LEU A 29 0.11 -3.28 -13.86
N GLY A 30 1.11 -2.55 -14.35
CA GLY A 30 2.31 -3.15 -14.88
C GLY A 30 3.05 -4.02 -13.87
N MET A 31 3.18 -3.55 -12.62
CA MET A 31 3.84 -4.32 -11.56
C MET A 31 3.08 -5.61 -11.22
N PHE A 32 1.77 -5.53 -11.06
CA PHE A 32 0.97 -6.68 -10.64
C PHE A 32 0.70 -7.67 -11.79
N LEU A 33 0.74 -7.22 -13.06
CA LEU A 33 0.62 -8.11 -14.22
C LEU A 33 1.69 -9.20 -14.28
N VAL A 34 2.85 -8.95 -13.71
CA VAL A 34 3.96 -9.92 -13.77
C VAL A 34 3.90 -10.92 -12.59
N LEU A 35 3.33 -10.53 -11.44
CA LEU A 35 3.39 -11.30 -10.20
C LEU A 35 2.95 -12.77 -10.33
N PRO A 36 1.77 -13.11 -10.89
CA PRO A 36 1.28 -14.48 -10.90
C PRO A 36 2.06 -15.43 -11.82
N VAL A 37 2.77 -14.88 -12.80
CA VAL A 37 3.48 -15.65 -13.84
C VAL A 37 5.00 -15.60 -13.70
N LEU A 38 5.50 -14.71 -12.82
CA LEU A 38 6.93 -14.43 -12.69
C LEU A 38 7.75 -15.64 -12.27
N ALA A 39 7.29 -16.42 -11.29
CA ALA A 39 8.06 -17.53 -10.76
C ALA A 39 8.32 -18.61 -11.80
N LEU A 40 7.29 -18.99 -12.56
CA LEU A 40 7.43 -19.99 -13.65
C LEU A 40 8.23 -19.46 -14.83
N TYR A 41 8.07 -18.17 -15.17
CA TYR A 41 8.89 -17.53 -16.20
C TYR A 41 10.38 -17.52 -15.80
N ALA A 42 10.67 -17.04 -14.60
CA ALA A 42 12.02 -16.94 -14.08
C ALA A 42 12.73 -18.31 -14.03
N SER A 43 11.99 -19.37 -13.67
CA SER A 43 12.54 -20.73 -13.64
C SER A 43 12.90 -21.31 -15.02
N GLY A 44 12.35 -20.74 -16.10
CA GLY A 44 12.66 -21.12 -17.49
C GLY A 44 13.83 -20.34 -18.11
N LEU A 45 14.36 -19.30 -17.45
CA LEU A 45 15.48 -18.53 -17.97
C LEU A 45 16.82 -19.27 -17.84
N GLN A 46 17.79 -18.87 -18.69
CA GLN A 46 19.16 -19.38 -18.59
C GLN A 46 19.73 -19.02 -17.21
N GLY A 47 20.53 -19.92 -16.63
CA GLY A 47 21.09 -19.77 -15.30
C GLY A 47 20.13 -20.14 -14.16
N ALA A 48 18.84 -20.39 -14.43
CA ALA A 48 17.90 -20.83 -13.40
C ALA A 48 18.28 -22.20 -12.82
N GLY A 49 18.60 -23.20 -13.69
CA GLY A 49 19.12 -24.50 -13.26
C GLY A 49 18.33 -25.23 -12.16
N GLY A 50 17.05 -24.89 -11.97
CA GLY A 50 16.24 -25.34 -10.85
C GLY A 50 16.36 -24.47 -9.57
N ASN A 51 17.18 -23.41 -9.58
CA ASN A 51 17.44 -22.53 -8.43
C ASN A 51 16.22 -21.66 -8.07
N LYS A 52 15.32 -22.20 -7.26
CA LYS A 52 14.10 -21.51 -6.81
C LYS A 52 14.43 -20.35 -5.86
N MET A 53 15.56 -20.40 -5.15
CA MET A 53 16.01 -19.28 -4.32
C MET A 53 16.28 -18.04 -5.17
N LEU A 54 16.99 -18.19 -6.31
CA LEU A 54 17.27 -17.07 -7.22
C LEU A 54 15.99 -16.55 -7.89
N VAL A 55 15.04 -17.46 -8.20
CA VAL A 55 13.68 -17.11 -8.66
C VAL A 55 12.95 -16.26 -7.61
N GLY A 56 13.01 -16.65 -6.34
CA GLY A 56 12.44 -15.90 -5.24
C GLY A 56 13.10 -14.53 -5.05
N LEU A 57 14.43 -14.44 -5.22
CA LEU A 57 15.15 -13.18 -5.24
C LEU A 57 14.70 -12.28 -6.40
N ALA A 58 14.51 -12.81 -7.61
CA ALA A 58 13.99 -12.04 -8.74
C ALA A 58 12.59 -11.47 -8.44
N ALA A 59 11.74 -12.25 -7.75
CA ALA A 59 10.42 -11.77 -7.33
C ALA A 59 10.51 -10.67 -6.27
N GLY A 60 11.36 -10.84 -5.25
CA GLY A 60 11.47 -9.95 -4.09
C GLY A 60 12.32 -8.70 -4.31
N MET A 61 13.31 -8.73 -5.24
CA MET A 61 14.33 -7.67 -5.39
C MET A 61 13.73 -6.29 -5.65
N TYR A 62 12.62 -6.22 -6.37
CA TYR A 62 11.82 -5.01 -6.53
C TYR A 62 11.45 -4.37 -5.17
N GLY A 63 10.99 -5.20 -4.22
CA GLY A 63 10.61 -4.75 -2.88
C GLY A 63 11.80 -4.19 -2.10
N LEU A 64 12.98 -4.81 -2.19
CA LEU A 64 14.18 -4.36 -1.49
C LEU A 64 14.59 -2.95 -1.92
N THR A 65 14.76 -2.74 -3.22
CA THR A 65 15.19 -1.44 -3.74
C THR A 65 14.12 -0.36 -3.56
N GLN A 66 12.84 -0.71 -3.65
CA GLN A 66 11.75 0.19 -3.30
C GLN A 66 11.80 0.60 -1.83
N ALA A 67 11.99 -0.35 -0.90
CA ALA A 67 12.09 -0.04 0.52
C ALA A 67 13.24 0.92 0.84
N LEU A 68 14.41 0.70 0.23
CA LEU A 68 15.59 1.51 0.43
C LEU A 68 15.46 2.93 -0.15
N LEU A 69 14.81 3.06 -1.31
CA LEU A 69 14.79 4.33 -2.06
C LEU A 69 13.51 5.14 -1.89
N GLN A 70 12.46 4.59 -1.30
CA GLN A 70 11.19 5.29 -1.12
C GLN A 70 11.33 6.57 -0.27
N LEU A 71 12.03 6.52 0.85
CA LEU A 71 12.29 7.69 1.71
C LEU A 71 13.27 8.68 1.05
N PRO A 72 14.43 8.27 0.53
CA PRO A 72 15.32 9.16 -0.21
C PRO A 72 14.64 9.89 -1.37
N LEU A 73 13.84 9.21 -2.18
CA LEU A 73 13.10 9.85 -3.28
C LEU A 73 11.99 10.76 -2.78
N GLY A 74 11.37 10.44 -1.64
CA GLY A 74 10.44 11.36 -0.96
C GLY A 74 11.13 12.68 -0.60
N ILE A 75 12.27 12.62 0.08
CA ILE A 75 13.08 13.80 0.43
C ILE A 75 13.58 14.53 -0.82
N ALA A 76 14.03 13.80 -1.83
CA ALA A 76 14.44 14.40 -3.10
C ALA A 76 13.31 15.18 -3.77
N SER A 77 12.07 14.71 -3.67
CA SER A 77 10.89 15.38 -4.22
C SER A 77 10.60 16.73 -3.54
N ASP A 78 10.92 16.85 -2.25
CA ASP A 78 10.81 18.11 -1.51
C ASP A 78 11.88 19.13 -1.94
N ARG A 79 13.09 18.62 -2.23
CA ARG A 79 14.25 19.46 -2.54
C ARG A 79 14.36 19.84 -4.02
N PHE A 80 14.14 18.90 -4.93
CA PHE A 80 14.33 19.06 -6.36
C PHE A 80 13.02 19.32 -7.13
N GLY A 81 11.89 19.22 -6.44
CA GLY A 81 10.55 19.42 -6.97
C GLY A 81 9.81 18.11 -7.27
N ARG A 82 8.49 18.14 -7.03
CA ARG A 82 7.59 16.97 -7.10
C ARG A 82 7.62 16.27 -8.45
N LYS A 83 7.27 17.01 -9.51
CA LYS A 83 7.17 16.45 -10.87
C LYS A 83 8.51 15.93 -11.38
N LYS A 84 9.61 16.64 -11.12
CA LYS A 84 10.95 16.21 -11.56
C LYS A 84 11.34 14.86 -10.96
N THR A 85 11.10 14.68 -9.68
CA THR A 85 11.37 13.39 -9.00
C THR A 85 10.44 12.28 -9.49
N ILE A 86 9.17 12.59 -9.80
CA ILE A 86 8.23 11.64 -10.40
C ILE A 86 8.71 11.22 -11.78
N TYR A 87 9.13 12.15 -12.64
CA TYR A 87 9.68 11.83 -13.98
C TYR A 87 10.91 10.93 -13.88
N PHE A 88 11.85 11.29 -13.00
CA PHE A 88 13.05 10.48 -12.78
C PHE A 88 12.70 9.05 -12.34
N GLY A 89 11.88 8.90 -11.30
CA GLY A 89 11.51 7.59 -10.79
C GLY A 89 10.71 6.76 -11.79
N LEU A 90 9.77 7.35 -12.53
CA LEU A 90 9.04 6.65 -13.61
C LEU A 90 9.98 6.25 -14.74
N ALA A 91 10.97 7.09 -15.12
CA ALA A 91 11.95 6.74 -16.13
C ALA A 91 12.83 5.55 -15.70
N VAL A 92 13.28 5.53 -14.43
CA VAL A 92 14.02 4.41 -13.86
C VAL A 92 13.16 3.14 -13.81
N PHE A 93 11.90 3.24 -13.42
CA PHE A 93 10.98 2.10 -13.43
C PHE A 93 10.74 1.56 -14.84
N ALA A 94 10.55 2.43 -15.84
CA ALA A 94 10.39 2.04 -17.23
C ALA A 94 11.66 1.36 -17.79
N ALA A 95 12.84 1.92 -17.50
CA ALA A 95 14.11 1.32 -17.87
C ALA A 95 14.27 -0.09 -17.29
N GLY A 96 14.01 -0.26 -15.99
CA GLY A 96 14.01 -1.58 -15.35
C GLY A 96 13.00 -2.54 -15.97
N SER A 97 11.82 -2.05 -16.38
CA SER A 97 10.80 -2.87 -17.04
C SER A 97 11.26 -3.35 -18.42
N PHE A 98 11.85 -2.47 -19.24
CA PHE A 98 12.41 -2.86 -20.54
C PHE A 98 13.65 -3.76 -20.41
N MET A 99 14.49 -3.53 -19.38
CA MET A 99 15.58 -4.45 -19.06
C MET A 99 15.05 -5.86 -18.71
N ALA A 100 13.96 -5.94 -17.94
CA ALA A 100 13.33 -7.22 -17.60
C ALA A 100 12.72 -7.90 -18.82
N ALA A 101 12.14 -7.13 -19.75
CA ALA A 101 11.64 -7.64 -21.04
C ALA A 101 12.75 -8.23 -21.92
N ALA A 102 13.95 -7.66 -21.85
CA ALA A 102 15.11 -8.13 -22.59
C ALA A 102 15.96 -9.17 -21.85
N ALA A 103 15.55 -9.58 -20.63
CA ALA A 103 16.33 -10.50 -19.81
C ALA A 103 16.34 -11.92 -20.39
N THR A 104 17.51 -12.43 -20.71
CA THR A 104 17.73 -13.80 -21.18
C THR A 104 18.22 -14.72 -20.08
N THR A 105 18.79 -14.17 -19.01
CA THR A 105 19.27 -14.92 -17.83
C THR A 105 18.54 -14.48 -16.56
N LEU A 106 18.52 -15.38 -15.58
CA LEU A 106 17.86 -15.12 -14.31
C LEU A 106 18.53 -13.99 -13.52
N GLU A 107 19.87 -13.90 -13.58
CA GLU A 107 20.65 -12.82 -12.94
C GLU A 107 20.31 -11.45 -13.55
N MET A 108 20.16 -11.40 -14.88
CA MET A 108 19.75 -10.17 -15.57
C MET A 108 18.35 -9.75 -15.13
N LEU A 109 17.43 -10.71 -14.95
CA LEU A 109 16.10 -10.43 -14.42
C LEU A 109 16.15 -9.89 -12.98
N VAL A 110 17.00 -10.45 -12.09
CA VAL A 110 17.20 -9.94 -10.72
C VAL A 110 17.65 -8.50 -10.74
N VAL A 111 18.65 -8.16 -11.57
CA VAL A 111 19.15 -6.78 -11.73
C VAL A 111 18.06 -5.85 -12.28
N ALA A 112 17.34 -6.28 -13.31
CA ALA A 112 16.25 -5.51 -13.90
C ALA A 112 15.14 -5.21 -12.87
N ARG A 113 14.79 -6.18 -12.01
CA ARG A 113 13.84 -6.01 -10.91
C ARG A 113 14.35 -5.04 -9.84
N ALA A 114 15.66 -5.06 -9.56
CA ALA A 114 16.27 -4.08 -8.67
C ALA A 114 16.17 -2.64 -9.24
N VAL A 115 16.48 -2.46 -10.52
CA VAL A 115 16.35 -1.16 -11.20
C VAL A 115 14.89 -0.71 -11.22
N GLN A 116 13.95 -1.62 -11.53
CA GLN A 116 12.52 -1.32 -11.53
C GLN A 116 12.04 -0.83 -10.16
N GLY A 117 12.44 -1.49 -9.06
CA GLY A 117 12.08 -1.09 -7.69
C GLY A 117 12.71 0.24 -7.28
N ALA A 118 13.89 0.59 -7.84
CA ALA A 118 14.54 1.88 -7.59
C ALA A 118 13.72 3.08 -8.09
N GLY A 119 12.76 2.85 -8.99
CA GLY A 119 11.80 3.86 -9.43
C GLY A 119 10.65 4.13 -8.43
N ALA A 120 10.91 4.14 -7.14
CA ALA A 120 9.91 4.33 -6.07
C ALA A 120 9.39 5.77 -6.00
N VAL A 121 8.27 6.06 -6.69
CA VAL A 121 7.67 7.41 -6.77
C VAL A 121 6.47 7.62 -5.83
N SER A 122 6.05 6.62 -5.08
CA SER A 122 4.80 6.67 -4.30
C SER A 122 4.74 7.87 -3.35
N ALA A 123 5.82 8.17 -2.63
CA ALA A 123 5.90 9.31 -1.72
C ALA A 123 5.79 10.65 -2.46
N ALA A 124 6.46 10.80 -3.61
CA ALA A 124 6.43 12.02 -4.42
C ALA A 124 5.04 12.28 -5.02
N VAL A 125 4.36 11.22 -5.48
CA VAL A 125 3.00 11.33 -6.06
C VAL A 125 1.97 11.71 -4.99
N THR A 126 2.02 11.08 -3.82
CA THR A 126 1.12 11.44 -2.71
C THR A 126 1.36 12.86 -2.20
N ALA A 127 2.61 13.30 -2.15
CA ALA A 127 2.97 14.66 -1.79
C ALA A 127 2.50 15.67 -2.85
N LEU A 128 2.65 15.37 -4.14
CA LEU A 128 2.12 16.22 -5.22
C LEU A 128 0.60 16.33 -5.14
N LEU A 129 -0.11 15.23 -4.86
CA LEU A 129 -1.55 15.26 -4.67
C LEU A 129 -1.95 16.15 -3.49
N ALA A 130 -1.21 16.10 -2.39
CA ALA A 130 -1.45 16.97 -1.24
C ALA A 130 -1.23 18.46 -1.57
N ASP A 131 -0.21 18.78 -2.38
CA ASP A 131 0.07 20.14 -2.83
C ASP A 131 -1.02 20.69 -3.78
N LEU A 132 -1.72 19.81 -4.51
CA LEU A 132 -2.74 20.15 -5.51
C LEU A 132 -4.18 20.09 -4.97
N THR A 133 -4.37 19.69 -3.71
CA THR A 133 -5.70 19.52 -3.11
C THR A 133 -5.81 20.23 -1.78
N ARG A 134 -6.96 20.87 -1.54
CA ARG A 134 -7.28 21.47 -0.22
C ARG A 134 -7.42 20.37 0.85
N GLU A 135 -7.19 20.74 2.10
CA GLU A 135 -7.26 19.79 3.24
C GLU A 135 -8.63 19.13 3.37
N GLU A 136 -9.71 19.85 3.07
CA GLU A 136 -11.09 19.38 3.18
C GLU A 136 -11.41 18.23 2.23
N VAL A 137 -10.77 18.20 1.06
CA VAL A 137 -10.98 17.17 0.02
C VAL A 137 -9.83 16.18 -0.12
N ARG A 138 -8.69 16.43 0.53
CA ARG A 138 -7.47 15.59 0.46
C ARG A 138 -7.73 14.13 0.79
N THR A 139 -8.51 13.85 1.84
CA THR A 139 -8.87 12.48 2.21
C THR A 139 -9.59 11.75 1.09
N ARG A 140 -10.50 12.44 0.37
CA ARG A 140 -11.21 11.89 -0.79
C ARG A 140 -10.26 11.61 -1.95
N SER A 141 -9.34 12.53 -2.22
CA SER A 141 -8.31 12.38 -3.26
C SER A 141 -7.37 11.20 -2.98
N MET A 142 -6.93 11.04 -1.74
CA MET A 142 -6.12 9.89 -1.32
C MET A 142 -6.89 8.56 -1.43
N ALA A 143 -8.20 8.58 -1.11
CA ALA A 143 -9.05 7.40 -1.28
C ALA A 143 -9.19 6.99 -2.76
N MET A 144 -9.18 7.93 -3.70
CA MET A 144 -9.18 7.64 -5.14
C MET A 144 -7.90 6.89 -5.55
N ILE A 145 -6.73 7.29 -5.04
CA ILE A 145 -5.47 6.54 -5.26
C ILE A 145 -5.61 5.12 -4.69
N GLY A 146 -6.03 4.97 -3.44
CA GLY A 146 -6.20 3.66 -2.80
C GLY A 146 -7.14 2.74 -3.57
N LEU A 147 -8.29 3.27 -4.03
CA LEU A 147 -9.24 2.53 -4.86
C LEU A 147 -8.61 2.11 -6.19
N SER A 148 -7.84 2.99 -6.85
CA SER A 148 -7.19 2.67 -8.11
C SER A 148 -6.16 1.54 -7.94
N ILE A 149 -5.41 1.49 -6.84
CA ILE A 149 -4.46 0.42 -6.53
C ILE A 149 -5.20 -0.91 -6.37
N GLY A 150 -6.25 -0.97 -5.55
CA GLY A 150 -7.03 -2.19 -5.30
C GLY A 150 -7.69 -2.75 -6.56
N MET A 151 -8.31 -1.88 -7.38
CA MET A 151 -8.88 -2.27 -8.67
C MET A 151 -7.82 -2.81 -9.62
N THR A 152 -6.67 -2.13 -9.69
CA THR A 152 -5.56 -2.51 -10.58
C THR A 152 -4.98 -3.87 -10.17
N PHE A 153 -4.80 -4.11 -8.88
CA PHE A 153 -4.34 -5.40 -8.37
C PHE A 153 -5.25 -6.55 -8.85
N SER A 154 -6.56 -6.37 -8.68
CA SER A 154 -7.54 -7.39 -9.05
C SER A 154 -7.62 -7.64 -10.55
N VAL A 155 -7.62 -6.57 -11.34
CA VAL A 155 -7.60 -6.65 -12.81
C VAL A 155 -6.31 -7.33 -13.29
N SER A 156 -5.18 -7.02 -12.68
CA SER A 156 -3.89 -7.60 -13.02
C SER A 156 -3.83 -9.11 -12.81
N LEU A 157 -4.39 -9.62 -11.70
CA LEU A 157 -4.40 -11.06 -11.41
C LEU A 157 -5.16 -11.87 -12.46
N VAL A 158 -6.15 -11.25 -13.10
CA VAL A 158 -6.92 -11.86 -14.19
C VAL A 158 -6.19 -11.73 -15.53
N LEU A 159 -5.76 -10.51 -15.85
CA LEU A 159 -5.13 -10.22 -17.14
C LEU A 159 -3.75 -10.86 -17.28
N SER A 160 -3.03 -11.06 -16.17
CA SER A 160 -1.66 -11.56 -16.17
C SER A 160 -1.49 -12.91 -16.90
N PRO A 161 -2.17 -14.00 -16.51
CA PRO A 161 -2.01 -15.27 -17.20
C PRO A 161 -2.60 -15.23 -18.62
N MET A 162 -3.68 -14.47 -18.84
CA MET A 162 -4.30 -14.34 -20.15
C MET A 162 -3.38 -13.63 -21.15
N LEU A 163 -2.87 -12.46 -20.79
CA LEU A 163 -1.94 -11.71 -21.64
C LEU A 163 -0.60 -12.41 -21.74
N GLY A 164 -0.11 -13.01 -20.63
CA GLY A 164 1.13 -13.78 -20.63
C GLY A 164 1.11 -14.96 -21.59
N GLY A 165 -0.07 -15.58 -21.82
CA GLY A 165 -0.25 -16.63 -22.84
C GLY A 165 -0.21 -16.10 -24.30
N VAL A 166 -0.47 -14.81 -24.52
CA VAL A 166 -0.52 -14.21 -25.86
C VAL A 166 0.79 -13.48 -26.22
N ILE A 167 1.31 -12.66 -25.30
CA ILE A 167 2.50 -11.80 -25.56
C ILE A 167 3.75 -12.27 -24.83
N GLY A 168 3.68 -13.36 -24.06
CA GLY A 168 4.76 -13.81 -23.19
C GLY A 168 4.91 -12.93 -21.93
N VAL A 169 5.74 -13.36 -20.98
CA VAL A 169 6.03 -12.59 -19.77
C VAL A 169 7.01 -11.44 -20.06
N ASP A 170 7.91 -11.63 -21.01
CA ASP A 170 8.73 -10.58 -21.61
C ASP A 170 7.88 -9.46 -22.22
N GLY A 171 6.82 -9.82 -22.96
CA GLY A 171 5.81 -8.88 -23.44
C GLY A 171 5.06 -8.16 -22.32
N LEU A 172 4.77 -8.81 -21.21
CA LEU A 172 4.18 -8.16 -20.03
C LEU A 172 5.13 -7.12 -19.41
N PHE A 173 6.42 -7.42 -19.34
CA PHE A 173 7.42 -6.43 -18.90
C PHE A 173 7.53 -5.26 -19.87
N ALA A 174 7.52 -5.51 -21.18
CA ALA A 174 7.53 -4.45 -22.20
C ALA A 174 6.26 -3.58 -22.08
N LEU A 175 5.09 -4.18 -21.91
CA LEU A 175 3.83 -3.49 -21.67
C LEU A 175 3.90 -2.64 -20.38
N THR A 176 4.49 -3.16 -19.31
CA THR A 176 4.74 -2.41 -18.06
C THR A 176 5.57 -1.17 -18.31
N GLY A 177 6.65 -1.30 -19.08
CA GLY A 177 7.49 -0.18 -19.49
C GLY A 177 6.70 0.87 -20.30
N ALA A 178 5.92 0.44 -21.28
CA ALA A 178 5.09 1.31 -22.11
C ALA A 178 4.02 2.05 -21.30
N LEU A 179 3.31 1.36 -20.39
CA LEU A 179 2.33 1.98 -19.49
C LEU A 179 2.99 3.00 -18.55
N THR A 180 4.23 2.75 -18.14
CA THR A 180 4.99 3.70 -17.31
C THR A 180 5.40 4.95 -18.12
N VAL A 181 5.81 4.79 -19.37
CA VAL A 181 6.06 5.93 -20.28
C VAL A 181 4.77 6.73 -20.49
N ALA A 182 3.63 6.06 -20.69
CA ALA A 182 2.32 6.72 -20.75
C ALA A 182 2.01 7.49 -19.44
N SER A 183 2.39 6.96 -18.28
CA SER A 183 2.25 7.66 -16.99
C SER A 183 3.08 8.95 -16.94
N ILE A 184 4.28 8.96 -17.52
CA ILE A 184 5.10 10.20 -17.66
C ILE A 184 4.35 11.24 -18.50
N ALA A 185 3.74 10.83 -19.62
CA ALA A 185 2.95 11.73 -20.46
C ALA A 185 1.71 12.27 -19.70
N VAL A 186 1.03 11.43 -18.89
CA VAL A 186 -0.10 11.88 -18.05
C VAL A 186 0.35 12.95 -17.06
N VAL A 187 1.48 12.76 -16.38
CA VAL A 187 2.02 13.76 -15.44
C VAL A 187 2.41 15.04 -16.16
N ALA A 188 2.98 14.95 -17.35
CA ALA A 188 3.44 16.11 -18.12
C ALA A 188 2.29 16.95 -18.70
N LEU A 189 1.26 16.28 -19.24
CA LEU A 189 0.23 16.94 -20.06
C LEU A 189 -1.08 17.18 -19.29
N ILE A 190 -1.39 16.35 -18.31
CA ILE A 190 -2.70 16.36 -17.65
C ILE A 190 -2.60 16.87 -16.22
N THR A 191 -1.58 16.45 -15.45
CA THR A 191 -1.47 16.84 -14.04
C THR A 191 -1.11 18.33 -13.90
N PRO A 192 -1.88 19.13 -13.13
CA PRO A 192 -1.55 20.54 -12.92
C PRO A 192 -0.18 20.74 -12.27
N ASP A 193 0.40 21.93 -12.45
CA ASP A 193 1.60 22.33 -11.72
C ASP A 193 1.23 22.91 -10.36
N PRO A 194 1.91 22.56 -9.28
CA PRO A 194 1.67 23.17 -7.98
C PRO A 194 2.14 24.65 -8.03
N VAL A 195 1.24 25.56 -7.69
CA VAL A 195 1.55 27.00 -7.62
C VAL A 195 2.54 27.31 -6.49
N VAL A 196 2.44 26.56 -5.39
CA VAL A 196 3.37 26.61 -4.24
C VAL A 196 3.53 25.19 -3.73
N SER A 197 4.76 24.68 -3.70
CA SER A 197 5.07 23.44 -3.01
C SER A 197 5.13 23.75 -1.51
N LYS A 198 4.06 23.44 -0.77
CA LYS A 198 4.01 23.59 0.67
C LYS A 198 4.52 22.34 1.37
N LEU A 199 5.27 22.52 2.45
CA LEU A 199 5.61 21.45 3.36
C LEU A 199 4.34 21.07 4.15
N HIS A 200 3.65 20.03 3.72
CA HIS A 200 2.51 19.47 4.44
C HIS A 200 2.99 18.39 5.41
N GLU A 201 3.20 18.75 6.65
CA GLU A 201 3.74 17.86 7.69
C GLU A 201 2.86 16.61 7.91
N ASP A 202 1.56 16.72 7.67
CA ASP A 202 0.61 15.61 7.79
C ASP A 202 0.75 14.53 6.71
N THR A 203 1.33 14.88 5.55
CA THR A 203 1.48 13.96 4.40
C THR A 203 2.93 13.59 4.09
N GLN A 204 3.91 14.31 4.61
CA GLN A 204 5.33 14.07 4.37
C GLN A 204 5.96 13.18 5.44
N ALA A 205 6.90 12.34 5.02
CA ALA A 205 7.72 11.58 5.95
C ALA A 205 8.76 12.50 6.60
N GLN A 206 8.78 12.55 7.93
CA GLN A 206 9.76 13.28 8.74
C GLN A 206 10.77 12.28 9.32
N PRO A 207 11.95 12.06 8.68
CA PRO A 207 12.92 11.06 9.11
C PRO A 207 13.39 11.27 10.57
N ALA A 208 13.55 12.52 10.98
CA ALA A 208 13.96 12.86 12.35
C ALA A 208 12.96 12.38 13.43
N ARG A 209 11.68 12.19 13.06
CA ARG A 209 10.62 11.79 13.98
C ARG A 209 10.15 10.34 13.79
N MET A 210 10.82 9.56 12.94
CA MET A 210 10.50 8.13 12.76
C MET A 210 10.58 7.35 14.09
N GLY A 211 11.47 7.75 15.01
CA GLY A 211 11.57 7.16 16.33
C GLY A 211 10.28 7.22 17.16
N GLU A 212 9.43 8.25 16.96
CA GLU A 212 8.12 8.35 17.62
C GLU A 212 7.14 7.29 17.10
N VAL A 213 7.20 6.99 15.80
CA VAL A 213 6.38 5.93 15.19
C VAL A 213 6.80 4.56 15.70
N PHE A 214 8.10 4.29 15.79
CA PHE A 214 8.64 3.01 16.31
C PHE A 214 8.35 2.79 17.80
N LYS A 215 8.23 3.84 18.59
CA LYS A 215 7.86 3.74 20.01
C LYS A 215 6.36 3.44 20.22
N ASN A 216 5.52 3.69 19.23
CA ASN A 216 4.08 3.44 19.33
C ASN A 216 3.77 1.96 19.06
N ARG A 217 3.45 1.20 20.12
CA ARG A 217 3.18 -0.24 20.04
C ARG A 217 2.03 -0.61 19.08
N GLN A 218 0.99 0.23 18.98
CA GLN A 218 -0.14 -0.03 18.09
C GLN A 218 0.28 0.13 16.61
N LEU A 219 1.04 1.19 16.29
CA LEU A 219 1.58 1.37 14.96
C LEU A 219 2.57 0.25 14.59
N MET A 220 3.40 -0.20 15.55
CA MET A 220 4.32 -1.31 15.32
C MET A 220 3.59 -2.64 15.07
N SER A 221 2.49 -2.90 15.76
CA SER A 221 1.65 -4.09 15.47
C SER A 221 1.07 -4.06 14.06
N LEU A 222 0.61 -2.89 13.58
CA LEU A 222 0.13 -2.73 12.20
C LEU A 222 1.26 -2.81 11.17
N ASN A 223 2.42 -2.24 11.48
CA ASN A 223 3.61 -2.31 10.65
C ASN A 223 4.14 -3.75 10.51
N PHE A 224 4.13 -4.51 11.60
CA PHE A 224 4.41 -5.94 11.55
C PHE A 224 3.36 -6.68 10.72
N GLY A 225 2.10 -6.29 10.86
CA GLY A 225 1.00 -6.89 10.09
C GLY A 225 1.15 -6.73 8.59
N ILE A 226 1.47 -5.54 8.10
CA ILE A 226 1.66 -5.34 6.65
C ILE A 226 2.89 -6.07 6.12
N PHE A 227 3.95 -6.14 6.92
CA PHE A 227 5.11 -6.97 6.60
C PHE A 227 4.69 -8.44 6.42
N VAL A 228 3.97 -9.03 7.39
CA VAL A 228 3.53 -10.43 7.35
C VAL A 228 2.58 -10.69 6.19
N LEU A 229 1.64 -9.77 5.94
CA LEU A 229 0.66 -9.89 4.85
C LEU A 229 1.35 -9.98 3.48
N HIS A 230 2.33 -9.10 3.23
CA HIS A 230 3.06 -9.07 1.96
C HIS A 230 4.16 -10.11 1.87
N PHE A 231 4.77 -10.49 3.00
CA PHE A 231 5.64 -11.67 3.08
C PHE A 231 4.88 -12.92 2.63
N GLY A 232 3.71 -13.19 3.22
CA GLY A 232 2.88 -14.35 2.89
C GLY A 232 2.43 -14.34 1.43
N MET A 233 1.96 -13.19 0.95
CA MET A 233 1.55 -13.03 -0.45
C MET A 233 2.70 -13.38 -1.41
N MET A 234 3.88 -12.78 -1.21
CA MET A 234 5.01 -13.00 -2.11
C MET A 234 5.55 -14.43 -2.01
N ALA A 235 5.63 -15.01 -0.80
CA ALA A 235 6.04 -16.39 -0.60
C ALA A 235 5.09 -17.37 -1.33
N LEU A 236 3.77 -17.13 -1.27
CA LEU A 236 2.78 -17.94 -1.98
C LEU A 236 2.88 -17.76 -3.50
N PHE A 237 3.01 -16.54 -4.01
CA PHE A 237 3.16 -16.31 -5.46
C PHE A 237 4.49 -16.84 -6.01
N THR A 238 5.52 -16.98 -5.17
CA THR A 238 6.79 -17.61 -5.56
C THR A 238 6.66 -19.13 -5.59
N SER A 239 5.80 -19.74 -4.78
CA SER A 239 5.78 -21.20 -4.56
C SER A 239 4.58 -21.90 -5.19
N LEU A 240 3.38 -21.31 -5.08
CA LEU A 240 2.12 -21.94 -5.48
C LEU A 240 2.00 -22.22 -6.98
N PRO A 241 2.52 -21.38 -7.91
CA PRO A 241 2.47 -21.68 -9.33
C PRO A 241 3.12 -23.02 -9.69
N PHE A 242 4.22 -23.41 -9.02
CA PHE A 242 4.86 -24.72 -9.20
C PHE A 242 3.98 -25.87 -8.71
N VAL A 243 3.25 -25.68 -7.62
CA VAL A 243 2.30 -26.69 -7.09
C VAL A 243 1.15 -26.89 -8.06
N LEU A 244 0.59 -25.82 -8.60
CA LEU A 244 -0.52 -25.88 -9.58
C LEU A 244 -0.08 -26.59 -10.86
N GLU A 245 1.12 -26.29 -11.36
CA GLU A 245 1.68 -26.94 -12.54
C GLU A 245 1.95 -28.42 -12.29
N HIS A 246 2.49 -28.79 -11.12
CA HIS A 246 2.71 -30.18 -10.72
C HIS A 246 1.38 -30.99 -10.63
N LEU A 247 0.29 -30.34 -10.26
CA LEU A 247 -1.06 -30.93 -10.22
C LEU A 247 -1.73 -30.97 -11.61
N GLY A 248 -1.00 -30.65 -12.67
CA GLY A 248 -1.48 -30.73 -14.05
C GLY A 248 -2.28 -29.53 -14.52
N LEU A 249 -2.23 -28.38 -13.81
CA LEU A 249 -2.84 -27.14 -14.27
C LEU A 249 -1.80 -26.28 -15.01
N PRO A 250 -1.87 -26.17 -16.36
CA PRO A 250 -0.93 -25.34 -17.13
C PRO A 250 -1.00 -23.85 -16.71
N LYS A 251 0.14 -23.17 -16.77
CA LYS A 251 0.27 -21.76 -16.36
C LYS A 251 -0.73 -20.81 -17.06
N GLU A 252 -1.07 -21.11 -18.32
CA GLU A 252 -2.01 -20.32 -19.15
C GLU A 252 -3.43 -20.31 -18.58
N VAL A 253 -3.78 -21.28 -17.72
CA VAL A 253 -5.12 -21.40 -17.14
C VAL A 253 -5.16 -21.15 -15.63
N HIS A 254 -4.05 -20.75 -15.00
CA HIS A 254 -4.01 -20.38 -13.58
C HIS A 254 -5.01 -19.25 -13.24
N TRP A 255 -5.34 -18.39 -14.21
CA TRP A 255 -6.35 -17.35 -14.03
C TRP A 255 -7.74 -17.89 -13.62
N LYS A 256 -8.07 -19.15 -13.99
CA LYS A 256 -9.33 -19.79 -13.59
C LYS A 256 -9.43 -20.01 -12.08
N ILE A 257 -8.30 -20.04 -11.37
CA ILE A 257 -8.24 -20.09 -9.91
C ILE A 257 -8.14 -18.67 -9.34
N TYR A 258 -7.23 -17.83 -9.87
CA TYR A 258 -6.99 -16.50 -9.31
C TYR A 258 -8.17 -15.55 -9.52
N PHE A 259 -8.87 -15.63 -10.64
CA PHE A 259 -9.99 -14.73 -10.94
C PHE A 259 -11.15 -14.86 -9.94
N PRO A 260 -11.76 -16.04 -9.73
CA PRO A 260 -12.84 -16.15 -8.75
C PRO A 260 -12.35 -15.85 -7.34
N ALA A 261 -11.12 -16.23 -6.97
CA ALA A 261 -10.57 -15.94 -5.67
C ALA A 261 -10.46 -14.44 -5.40
N THR A 262 -9.93 -13.68 -6.35
CA THR A 262 -9.76 -12.24 -6.22
C THR A 262 -11.09 -11.50 -6.31
N LEU A 263 -11.96 -11.90 -7.24
CA LEU A 263 -13.29 -11.28 -7.43
C LEU A 263 -14.14 -11.43 -6.16
N LEU A 264 -14.23 -12.64 -5.62
CA LEU A 264 -14.95 -12.89 -4.37
C LEU A 264 -14.31 -12.16 -3.18
N GLY A 265 -12.97 -12.09 -3.15
CA GLY A 265 -12.24 -11.30 -2.17
C GLY A 265 -12.65 -9.84 -2.17
N LEU A 266 -12.71 -9.20 -3.35
CA LEU A 266 -13.16 -7.82 -3.49
C LEU A 266 -14.64 -7.63 -3.14
N MET A 267 -15.50 -8.51 -3.64
CA MET A 267 -16.96 -8.42 -3.39
C MET A 267 -17.26 -8.50 -1.89
N LEU A 268 -16.56 -9.35 -1.15
CA LEU A 268 -16.80 -9.52 0.29
C LEU A 268 -16.04 -8.50 1.15
N MET A 269 -14.94 -7.92 0.65
CA MET A 269 -14.22 -6.84 1.33
C MET A 269 -15.09 -5.61 1.55
N VAL A 270 -15.84 -5.17 0.51
CA VAL A 270 -16.62 -3.93 0.56
C VAL A 270 -17.65 -3.93 1.70
N PRO A 271 -18.57 -4.92 1.81
CA PRO A 271 -19.52 -4.96 2.91
C PRO A 271 -18.82 -5.12 4.28
N ALA A 272 -17.72 -5.88 4.36
CA ALA A 272 -16.98 -6.05 5.60
C ALA A 272 -16.41 -4.71 6.11
N ILE A 273 -15.81 -3.90 5.22
CA ILE A 273 -15.28 -2.58 5.58
C ILE A 273 -16.41 -1.61 5.95
N ILE A 274 -17.52 -1.59 5.20
CA ILE A 274 -18.69 -0.76 5.54
C ILE A 274 -19.20 -1.10 6.94
N VAL A 275 -19.37 -2.38 7.25
CA VAL A 275 -19.80 -2.82 8.60
C VAL A 275 -18.78 -2.43 9.66
N GLY A 276 -17.48 -2.58 9.37
CA GLY A 276 -16.39 -2.20 10.27
C GLY A 276 -16.43 -0.71 10.62
N GLU A 277 -16.58 0.15 9.62
CA GLU A 277 -16.58 1.61 9.81
C GLU A 277 -17.89 2.11 10.42
N THR A 278 -19.06 1.69 9.90
CA THR A 278 -20.37 2.22 10.36
C THR A 278 -20.78 1.74 11.73
N ARG A 279 -20.40 0.51 12.10
CA ARG A 279 -20.72 -0.08 13.41
C ARG A 279 -19.59 0.01 14.43
N ASN A 280 -18.50 0.75 14.13
CA ASN A 280 -17.28 0.83 14.98
C ASN A 280 -16.68 -0.55 15.30
N LYS A 281 -16.73 -1.49 14.35
CA LYS A 281 -16.22 -2.86 14.48
C LYS A 281 -14.95 -3.09 13.64
N LEU A 282 -14.22 -2.03 13.30
CA LEU A 282 -13.06 -2.11 12.41
C LEU A 282 -11.99 -3.09 12.92
N LYS A 283 -11.73 -3.11 14.25
CA LYS A 283 -10.81 -4.10 14.86
C LYS A 283 -11.32 -5.54 14.67
N GLN A 284 -12.61 -5.79 14.83
CA GLN A 284 -13.17 -7.13 14.67
C GLN A 284 -13.04 -7.61 13.22
N VAL A 285 -13.36 -6.73 12.25
CA VAL A 285 -13.19 -7.00 10.82
C VAL A 285 -11.73 -7.25 10.48
N PHE A 286 -10.82 -6.47 11.03
CA PHE A 286 -9.38 -6.64 10.87
C PHE A 286 -8.90 -8.01 11.41
N VAL A 287 -9.26 -8.35 12.65
CA VAL A 287 -8.90 -9.65 13.25
C VAL A 287 -9.51 -10.81 12.47
N SER A 288 -10.77 -10.71 12.02
CA SER A 288 -11.38 -11.74 11.17
C SER A 288 -10.63 -11.94 9.85
N GLY A 289 -10.11 -10.87 9.24
CA GLY A 289 -9.23 -10.95 8.06
C GLY A 289 -7.97 -11.78 8.33
N ILE A 290 -7.31 -11.56 9.48
CA ILE A 290 -6.11 -12.35 9.86
C ILE A 290 -6.48 -13.82 10.10
N VAL A 291 -7.60 -14.08 10.74
CA VAL A 291 -8.09 -15.47 10.97
C VAL A 291 -8.37 -16.17 9.63
N LEU A 292 -8.98 -15.48 8.66
CA LEU A 292 -9.22 -16.05 7.33
C LEU A 292 -7.92 -16.38 6.61
N VAL A 293 -6.92 -15.48 6.64
CA VAL A 293 -5.59 -15.75 6.04
C VAL A 293 -4.93 -16.94 6.73
N LEU A 294 -4.92 -16.99 8.06
CA LEU A 294 -4.32 -18.10 8.83
C LEU A 294 -5.01 -19.42 8.53
N ALA A 295 -6.36 -19.43 8.52
CA ALA A 295 -7.14 -20.62 8.22
C ALA A 295 -6.89 -21.13 6.81
N ALA A 296 -6.81 -20.22 5.82
CA ALA A 296 -6.51 -20.57 4.44
C ALA A 296 -5.12 -21.21 4.30
N VAL A 297 -4.10 -20.60 4.92
CA VAL A 297 -2.72 -21.13 4.88
C VAL A 297 -2.64 -22.48 5.61
N ALA A 298 -3.28 -22.61 6.77
CA ALA A 298 -3.34 -23.88 7.49
C ALA A 298 -4.06 -24.98 6.69
N ALA A 299 -5.14 -24.64 5.99
CA ALA A 299 -5.86 -25.60 5.14
C ALA A 299 -5.05 -26.02 3.90
N LEU A 300 -4.16 -25.17 3.40
CA LEU A 300 -3.25 -25.53 2.31
C LEU A 300 -2.31 -26.69 2.67
N PHE A 301 -1.95 -26.90 3.94
CA PHE A 301 -1.16 -28.06 4.38
C PHE A 301 -1.85 -29.39 4.09
N VAL A 302 -3.18 -29.44 4.20
CA VAL A 302 -3.98 -30.66 4.00
C VAL A 302 -4.55 -30.74 2.59
N SER A 303 -4.32 -29.72 1.76
CA SER A 303 -4.86 -29.62 0.40
C SER A 303 -4.02 -30.37 -0.65
N SER A 304 -2.94 -31.00 -0.26
CA SER A 304 -1.99 -31.69 -1.16
C SER A 304 -2.72 -32.67 -2.07
N GLY A 305 -2.75 -32.36 -3.38
CA GLY A 305 -3.33 -33.21 -4.42
C GLY A 305 -4.73 -32.81 -4.91
N SER A 306 -5.38 -31.79 -4.36
CA SER A 306 -6.70 -31.34 -4.80
C SER A 306 -6.73 -29.90 -5.29
N LEU A 307 -6.82 -29.68 -6.62
CA LEU A 307 -6.96 -28.35 -7.21
C LEU A 307 -8.17 -27.57 -6.68
N TRP A 308 -9.30 -28.27 -6.42
CA TRP A 308 -10.51 -27.64 -5.89
C TRP A 308 -10.31 -27.12 -4.47
N LEU A 309 -9.61 -27.88 -3.63
CA LEU A 309 -9.33 -27.47 -2.27
C LEU A 309 -8.34 -26.30 -2.24
N ILE A 310 -7.30 -26.31 -3.09
CA ILE A 310 -6.37 -25.18 -3.26
C ILE A 310 -7.14 -23.94 -3.72
N ALA A 311 -8.02 -24.08 -4.73
CA ALA A 311 -8.85 -22.97 -5.21
C ALA A 311 -9.72 -22.38 -4.09
N PHE A 312 -10.36 -23.23 -3.28
CA PHE A 312 -11.14 -22.78 -2.13
C PHE A 312 -10.28 -22.07 -1.08
N CYS A 313 -9.12 -22.63 -0.74
CA CYS A 313 -8.17 -21.98 0.19
C CYS A 313 -7.74 -20.60 -0.32
N LEU A 314 -7.49 -20.46 -1.62
CA LEU A 314 -7.13 -19.18 -2.22
C LEU A 314 -8.29 -18.18 -2.18
N ILE A 315 -9.53 -18.60 -2.38
CA ILE A 315 -10.71 -17.74 -2.19
C ILE A 315 -10.72 -17.18 -0.77
N VAL A 316 -10.59 -18.05 0.23
CA VAL A 316 -10.59 -17.64 1.65
C VAL A 316 -9.39 -16.72 1.95
N TYR A 317 -8.22 -17.03 1.40
CA TYR A 317 -7.02 -16.21 1.53
C TYR A 317 -7.24 -14.80 0.99
N PHE A 318 -7.75 -14.67 -0.25
CA PHE A 318 -7.95 -13.37 -0.87
C PHE A 318 -9.09 -12.55 -0.24
N ILE A 319 -10.11 -13.19 0.34
CA ILE A 319 -11.09 -12.49 1.18
C ILE A 319 -10.39 -11.83 2.36
N GLY A 320 -9.61 -12.60 3.12
CA GLY A 320 -8.84 -12.09 4.26
C GLY A 320 -7.84 -11.03 3.83
N PHE A 321 -7.05 -11.28 2.76
CA PHE A 321 -6.06 -10.37 2.22
C PHE A 321 -6.65 -9.01 1.85
N ASN A 322 -7.73 -8.97 1.07
CA ASN A 322 -8.36 -7.71 0.64
C ASN A 322 -8.97 -6.93 1.83
N ILE A 323 -9.59 -7.62 2.80
CA ILE A 323 -10.08 -7.00 4.04
C ILE A 323 -8.92 -6.33 4.78
N LEU A 324 -7.79 -7.00 4.90
CA LEU A 324 -6.61 -6.50 5.60
C LEU A 324 -5.95 -5.34 4.84
N GLU A 325 -5.79 -5.47 3.53
CA GLU A 325 -5.20 -4.43 2.68
C GLU A 325 -6.01 -3.12 2.73
N ALA A 326 -7.34 -3.22 2.82
CA ALA A 326 -8.22 -2.04 2.93
C ALA A 326 -8.28 -1.48 4.36
N SER A 327 -8.27 -2.32 5.39
CA SER A 327 -8.47 -1.89 6.79
C SER A 327 -7.20 -1.35 7.45
N GLN A 328 -6.02 -1.91 7.16
CA GLN A 328 -4.76 -1.52 7.81
C GLN A 328 -4.38 -0.06 7.60
N PRO A 329 -4.38 0.50 6.36
CA PRO A 329 -4.04 1.91 6.16
C PRO A 329 -5.01 2.85 6.88
N SER A 330 -6.30 2.51 6.94
CA SER A 330 -7.31 3.24 7.71
C SER A 330 -6.97 3.24 9.20
N MET A 331 -6.58 2.09 9.75
CA MET A 331 -6.18 1.99 11.16
C MET A 331 -4.90 2.78 11.45
N VAL A 332 -3.88 2.69 10.60
CA VAL A 332 -2.64 3.49 10.73
C VAL A 332 -2.97 4.98 10.77
N SER A 333 -3.79 5.46 9.83
CA SER A 333 -4.21 6.87 9.77
C SER A 333 -5.00 7.33 11.01
N LYS A 334 -5.80 6.42 11.62
CA LYS A 334 -6.56 6.71 12.83
C LYS A 334 -5.71 6.72 14.09
N ILE A 335 -4.68 5.86 14.17
CA ILE A 335 -3.80 5.74 15.34
C ILE A 335 -2.70 6.79 15.30
N ALA A 336 -2.10 7.03 14.14
CA ALA A 336 -1.01 7.98 13.98
C ALA A 336 -1.39 9.39 14.48
N PRO A 337 -0.48 10.12 15.15
CA PRO A 337 -0.64 11.53 15.43
C PRO A 337 -0.89 12.31 14.14
N SER A 338 -1.72 13.37 14.20
CA SER A 338 -2.14 14.08 12.99
C SER A 338 -0.97 14.68 12.21
N ASN A 339 0.05 15.18 12.91
CA ASN A 339 1.29 15.73 12.32
C ASN A 339 2.34 14.69 11.94
N LEU A 340 2.08 13.38 12.13
CA LEU A 340 3.00 12.29 11.82
C LEU A 340 2.39 11.24 10.89
N LYS A 341 1.23 11.50 10.31
CA LYS A 341 0.56 10.54 9.42
C LYS A 341 1.42 10.16 8.22
N GLY A 342 2.06 11.14 7.58
CA GLY A 342 2.96 10.89 6.46
C GLY A 342 4.15 10.00 6.86
N THR A 343 4.74 10.26 8.04
CA THR A 343 5.83 9.43 8.58
C THR A 343 5.35 8.01 8.90
N ALA A 344 4.19 7.87 9.54
CA ALA A 344 3.63 6.55 9.87
C ALA A 344 3.31 5.74 8.62
N MET A 345 2.73 6.36 7.58
CA MET A 345 2.46 5.72 6.29
C MET A 345 3.75 5.41 5.53
N GLY A 346 4.78 6.25 5.64
CA GLY A 346 6.10 5.98 5.07
C GLY A 346 6.74 4.73 5.66
N VAL A 347 6.74 4.58 6.99
CA VAL A 347 7.23 3.38 7.69
C VAL A 347 6.39 2.16 7.29
N TYR A 348 5.06 2.29 7.25
CA TYR A 348 4.14 1.24 6.85
C TYR A 348 4.44 0.73 5.43
N ASN A 349 4.55 1.61 4.45
CA ASN A 349 4.85 1.25 3.06
C ASN A 349 6.27 0.68 2.89
N THR A 350 7.23 1.14 3.69
CA THR A 350 8.58 0.58 3.70
C THR A 350 8.55 -0.87 4.19
N LEU A 351 7.84 -1.16 5.30
CA LEU A 351 7.73 -2.52 5.83
C LEU A 351 6.89 -3.43 4.93
N GLN A 352 5.91 -2.90 4.20
CA GLN A 352 5.25 -3.60 3.10
C GLN A 352 6.26 -4.08 2.05
N SER A 353 7.14 -3.19 1.60
CA SER A 353 8.15 -3.50 0.58
C SER A 353 9.21 -4.47 1.10
N VAL A 354 9.62 -4.35 2.36
CA VAL A 354 10.51 -5.32 3.03
C VAL A 354 9.84 -6.70 3.11
N GLY A 355 8.53 -6.74 3.40
CA GLY A 355 7.73 -7.98 3.39
C GLY A 355 7.77 -8.67 2.03
N LEU A 356 7.58 -7.92 0.93
CA LEU A 356 7.69 -8.44 -0.43
C LEU A 356 9.07 -9.07 -0.70
N PHE A 357 10.14 -8.38 -0.31
CA PHE A 357 11.51 -8.90 -0.49
C PHE A 357 11.74 -10.17 0.33
N CYS A 358 11.48 -10.12 1.62
CA CYS A 358 11.70 -11.24 2.51
C CYS A 358 10.82 -12.45 2.14
N GLY A 359 9.57 -12.22 1.73
CA GLY A 359 8.66 -13.27 1.27
C GLY A 359 9.14 -13.96 0.01
N GLY A 360 9.64 -13.21 -0.97
CA GLY A 360 10.23 -13.76 -2.18
C GLY A 360 11.50 -14.57 -1.90
N ALA A 361 12.46 -13.95 -1.19
CA ALA A 361 13.74 -14.58 -0.87
C ALA A 361 13.57 -15.83 0.01
N ALA A 362 12.81 -15.72 1.11
CA ALA A 362 12.55 -16.85 2.00
C ALA A 362 11.66 -17.90 1.34
N GLY A 363 10.61 -17.49 0.60
CA GLY A 363 9.74 -18.41 -0.11
C GLY A 363 10.50 -19.25 -1.13
N GLY A 364 11.39 -18.63 -1.93
CA GLY A 364 12.24 -19.34 -2.89
C GLY A 364 13.23 -20.28 -2.21
N TYR A 365 13.92 -19.80 -1.15
CA TYR A 365 14.87 -20.60 -0.38
C TYR A 365 14.20 -21.83 0.26
N LEU A 366 13.09 -21.61 0.97
CA LEU A 366 12.38 -22.69 1.65
C LEU A 366 11.79 -23.69 0.65
N LEU A 367 11.26 -23.21 -0.48
CA LEU A 367 10.73 -24.07 -1.53
C LEU A 367 11.82 -24.97 -2.13
N GLU A 368 13.04 -24.44 -2.29
CA GLU A 368 14.18 -25.19 -2.87
C GLU A 368 14.68 -26.29 -1.94
N TYR A 369 14.93 -25.95 -0.67
CA TYR A 369 15.62 -26.83 0.26
C TYR A 369 14.70 -27.65 1.18
N HIS A 370 13.46 -27.17 1.41
CA HIS A 370 12.54 -27.76 2.40
C HIS A 370 11.13 -28.03 1.86
N GLY A 371 10.84 -27.64 0.63
CA GLY A 371 9.54 -27.85 -0.02
C GLY A 371 8.45 -26.85 0.41
N ILE A 372 7.25 -27.06 -0.16
CA ILE A 372 6.11 -26.15 0.02
C ILE A 372 5.63 -26.09 1.49
N ASP A 373 5.71 -27.22 2.22
CA ASP A 373 5.27 -27.27 3.61
C ASP A 373 6.04 -26.31 4.52
N ALA A 374 7.34 -26.14 4.27
CA ALA A 374 8.16 -25.19 5.02
C ALA A 374 7.75 -23.72 4.73
N VAL A 375 7.39 -23.43 3.47
CA VAL A 375 6.86 -22.12 3.09
C VAL A 375 5.54 -21.85 3.81
N LEU A 376 4.61 -22.80 3.78
CA LEU A 376 3.32 -22.68 4.48
C LEU A 376 3.51 -22.56 5.99
N ALA A 377 4.44 -23.31 6.58
CA ALA A 377 4.73 -23.28 8.02
C ALA A 377 5.20 -21.90 8.48
N ILE A 378 6.15 -21.29 7.77
CA ILE A 378 6.65 -19.96 8.16
C ILE A 378 5.57 -18.88 7.97
N VAL A 379 4.78 -18.93 6.89
CA VAL A 379 3.67 -18.00 6.67
C VAL A 379 2.61 -18.17 7.75
N ALA A 380 2.23 -19.40 8.11
CA ALA A 380 1.29 -19.67 9.19
C ALA A 380 1.82 -19.19 10.54
N ALA A 381 3.08 -19.46 10.87
CA ALA A 381 3.69 -19.04 12.13
C ALA A 381 3.73 -17.51 12.27
N LEU A 382 4.17 -16.79 11.23
CA LEU A 382 4.18 -15.32 11.22
C LEU A 382 2.76 -14.76 11.32
N THR A 383 1.78 -15.34 10.60
CA THR A 383 0.38 -14.91 10.66
C THR A 383 -0.24 -15.19 12.02
N ALA A 384 0.09 -16.31 12.67
CA ALA A 384 -0.36 -16.61 14.03
C ALA A 384 0.23 -15.63 15.06
N LEU A 385 1.52 -15.30 14.94
CA LEU A 385 2.17 -14.29 15.77
C LEU A 385 1.52 -12.90 15.58
N TRP A 386 1.22 -12.56 14.33
CA TRP A 386 0.47 -11.35 14.02
C TRP A 386 -0.93 -11.34 14.62
N LEU A 387 -1.66 -12.46 14.53
CA LEU A 387 -2.99 -12.60 15.13
C LEU A 387 -2.94 -12.32 16.64
N VAL A 388 -1.98 -12.90 17.35
CA VAL A 388 -1.77 -12.65 18.79
C VAL A 388 -1.52 -11.17 19.05
N SER A 389 -0.61 -10.55 18.32
CA SER A 389 -0.32 -9.12 18.42
C SER A 389 -1.56 -8.25 18.16
N ALA A 390 -2.35 -8.59 17.14
CA ALA A 390 -3.56 -7.85 16.75
C ALA A 390 -4.68 -7.98 17.81
N VAL A 391 -4.87 -9.17 18.38
CA VAL A 391 -5.86 -9.39 19.44
C VAL A 391 -5.51 -8.62 20.71
N LEU A 392 -4.23 -8.62 21.10
CA LEU A 392 -3.74 -7.91 22.28
C LEU A 392 -3.73 -6.38 22.12
N SER A 393 -3.64 -5.88 20.87
CA SER A 393 -3.66 -4.44 20.60
C SER A 393 -5.03 -3.84 20.88
N PRO A 394 -5.14 -2.65 21.52
CA PRO A 394 -6.43 -2.00 21.74
C PRO A 394 -7.10 -1.59 20.41
N ALA A 395 -8.43 -1.49 20.42
CA ALA A 395 -9.17 -1.00 19.25
C ALA A 395 -8.84 0.48 18.99
N PRO A 396 -8.71 0.90 17.71
CA PRO A 396 -8.58 2.31 17.40
C PRO A 396 -9.86 3.04 17.82
N LYS A 397 -9.68 4.19 18.47
CA LYS A 397 -10.82 5.05 18.82
C LYS A 397 -11.50 5.58 17.56
N PRO A 398 -12.84 5.72 17.54
CA PRO A 398 -13.56 6.36 16.44
C PRO A 398 -13.32 7.86 16.47
N VAL A 399 -12.24 8.31 15.82
CA VAL A 399 -11.85 9.72 15.77
C VAL A 399 -12.05 10.31 14.39
N LYS A 400 -12.28 11.63 14.36
CA LYS A 400 -12.17 12.47 13.16
C LYS A 400 -10.99 13.43 13.33
N ASN A 401 -10.30 13.72 12.24
CA ASN A 401 -9.23 14.70 12.21
C ASN A 401 -9.78 15.98 11.57
N ILE A 402 -9.50 17.11 12.21
CA ILE A 402 -9.95 18.43 11.80
C ILE A 402 -8.71 19.30 11.74
N ALA A 403 -8.49 19.96 10.60
CA ALA A 403 -7.47 20.97 10.44
C ALA A 403 -8.16 22.34 10.39
N LEU A 404 -7.72 23.27 11.23
CA LEU A 404 -8.26 24.62 11.29
C LEU A 404 -7.12 25.65 11.29
N ARG A 405 -7.31 26.76 10.59
CA ARG A 405 -6.36 27.87 10.66
C ARG A 405 -6.41 28.53 12.01
N VAL A 406 -5.23 28.78 12.58
CA VAL A 406 -5.08 29.47 13.86
C VAL A 406 -5.40 30.96 13.67
N GLY A 407 -6.30 31.49 14.48
CA GLY A 407 -6.64 32.91 14.48
C GLY A 407 -5.45 33.79 14.87
N LYS A 408 -5.39 35.01 14.36
CA LYS A 408 -4.28 35.95 14.60
C LYS A 408 -3.99 36.19 16.10
N THR A 409 -4.99 36.09 16.95
CA THR A 409 -4.92 36.23 18.43
C THR A 409 -4.01 35.17 19.08
N TRP A 410 -3.81 34.03 18.43
CA TRP A 410 -3.05 32.89 18.95
C TRP A 410 -1.66 32.75 18.35
N HIS A 411 -1.26 33.63 17.41
CA HIS A 411 0.09 33.60 16.85
C HIS A 411 1.13 33.80 17.98
N GLY A 412 2.07 32.86 18.09
CA GLY A 412 3.09 32.83 19.16
C GLY A 412 2.58 32.34 20.53
N ARG A 413 1.31 31.93 20.67
CA ARG A 413 0.70 31.41 21.90
C ARG A 413 0.20 29.99 21.77
N GLN A 414 0.96 29.15 21.05
CA GLN A 414 0.55 27.78 20.73
C GLN A 414 0.30 26.91 21.97
N GLU A 415 1.09 27.06 23.03
CA GLU A 415 0.88 26.31 24.29
C GLU A 415 -0.45 26.66 24.97
N ALA A 416 -0.81 27.93 24.99
CA ALA A 416 -2.06 28.37 25.56
C ALA A 416 -3.27 27.86 24.73
N LEU A 417 -3.16 27.89 23.39
CA LEU A 417 -4.17 27.32 22.49
C LEU A 417 -4.26 25.80 22.64
N HIS A 418 -3.14 25.10 22.77
CA HIS A 418 -3.11 23.66 23.04
C HIS A 418 -3.89 23.33 24.32
N PHE A 419 -3.62 24.07 25.39
CA PHE A 419 -4.32 23.87 26.68
C PHE A 419 -5.81 24.18 26.60
N ALA A 420 -6.18 25.26 25.90
CA ALA A 420 -7.58 25.65 25.74
C ALA A 420 -8.38 24.61 24.93
N LEU A 421 -7.81 24.14 23.80
CA LEU A 421 -8.43 23.13 22.96
C LEU A 421 -8.46 21.76 23.63
N GLY A 422 -7.47 21.42 24.45
CA GLY A 422 -7.42 20.16 25.20
C GLY A 422 -8.55 20.03 26.23
N LYS A 423 -9.19 21.12 26.62
CA LYS A 423 -10.36 21.15 27.53
C LYS A 423 -11.69 20.97 26.81
N VAL A 424 -11.71 21.09 25.47
CA VAL A 424 -12.96 20.96 24.70
C VAL A 424 -13.42 19.51 24.73
N ALA A 425 -14.70 19.30 24.99
CA ALA A 425 -15.27 17.94 25.04
C ALA A 425 -15.02 17.18 23.75
N GLY A 426 -14.53 15.95 23.87
CA GLY A 426 -14.26 15.05 22.74
C GLY A 426 -12.94 15.30 22.00
N VAL A 427 -12.10 16.24 22.43
CA VAL A 427 -10.73 16.40 21.90
C VAL A 427 -9.82 15.34 22.51
N GLU A 428 -9.17 14.55 21.69
CA GLU A 428 -8.21 13.50 22.09
C GLU A 428 -6.76 13.96 21.94
N GLN A 429 -6.47 14.77 20.92
CA GLN A 429 -5.13 15.27 20.65
C GLN A 429 -5.20 16.58 19.89
N VAL A 430 -4.30 17.49 20.24
CA VAL A 430 -4.05 18.74 19.52
C VAL A 430 -2.60 18.75 19.07
N SER A 431 -2.35 19.15 17.84
CA SER A 431 -1.00 19.34 17.29
C SER A 431 -1.00 20.54 16.36
N PHE A 432 0.16 21.14 16.11
CA PHE A 432 0.31 22.31 15.25
C PHE A 432 1.20 21.97 14.06
N SER A 433 1.00 22.68 12.95
CA SER A 433 1.98 22.71 11.86
C SER A 433 3.26 23.42 12.34
N GLY A 434 4.41 23.12 11.68
CA GLY A 434 5.71 23.68 12.07
C GLY A 434 5.77 25.21 11.96
N ASP A 435 4.96 25.80 11.07
CA ASP A 435 4.77 27.27 10.97
C ASP A 435 3.80 27.83 12.03
N GLY A 436 3.05 26.96 12.73
CA GLY A 436 2.05 27.34 13.72
C GLY A 436 0.78 27.96 13.16
N GLU A 437 0.60 27.99 11.84
CA GLU A 437 -0.59 28.58 11.21
C GLU A 437 -1.79 27.64 11.20
N THR A 438 -1.57 26.33 11.32
CA THR A 438 -2.63 25.32 11.32
C THR A 438 -2.61 24.51 12.61
N VAL A 439 -3.78 24.34 13.23
CA VAL A 439 -3.99 23.42 14.34
C VAL A 439 -4.71 22.16 13.84
N TYR A 440 -4.14 21.02 14.15
CA TYR A 440 -4.73 19.69 13.89
C TYR A 440 -5.37 19.19 15.18
N ILE A 441 -6.68 18.97 15.13
CA ILE A 441 -7.46 18.44 16.25
C ILE A 441 -7.89 17.03 15.90
N LYS A 442 -7.49 16.06 16.72
CA LYS A 442 -8.01 14.70 16.70
C LYS A 442 -9.13 14.61 17.72
N ALA A 443 -10.36 14.49 17.25
CA ALA A 443 -11.56 14.52 18.07
C ALA A 443 -12.38 13.24 17.91
N LEU A 444 -13.11 12.85 18.95
CA LEU A 444 -14.08 11.76 18.90
C LEU A 444 -15.16 12.05 17.86
N GLN A 445 -15.63 11.04 17.12
CA GLN A 445 -16.72 11.20 16.15
C GLN A 445 -18.04 11.60 16.80
N LYS A 446 -18.27 11.14 18.05
CA LYS A 446 -19.45 11.49 18.86
C LYS A 446 -18.99 12.23 20.11
N GLY A 447 -19.71 13.28 20.46
CA GLY A 447 -19.45 14.06 21.69
C GLY A 447 -18.39 15.16 21.54
N PHE A 448 -17.91 15.46 20.33
CA PHE A 448 -17.00 16.57 20.09
C PHE A 448 -17.77 17.88 19.94
N ASP A 449 -17.40 18.88 20.74
CA ASP A 449 -17.90 20.25 20.64
C ASP A 449 -17.11 21.04 19.57
N GLU A 450 -17.56 20.88 18.31
CA GLU A 450 -16.94 21.58 17.19
C GLU A 450 -17.13 23.09 17.23
N ALA A 451 -18.25 23.57 17.78
CA ALA A 451 -18.53 24.97 17.88
C ALA A 451 -17.63 25.65 18.94
N GLY A 452 -17.49 25.03 20.11
CA GLY A 452 -16.56 25.48 21.14
C GLY A 452 -15.12 25.54 20.68
N ALA A 453 -14.65 24.49 19.95
CA ALA A 453 -13.31 24.48 19.39
C ALA A 453 -13.08 25.62 18.38
N LYS A 454 -14.06 25.90 17.49
CA LYS A 454 -13.96 26.96 16.50
C LYS A 454 -13.96 28.34 17.16
N ASN A 455 -14.78 28.55 18.18
CA ASN A 455 -14.82 29.82 18.92
C ASN A 455 -13.50 30.11 19.63
N ILE A 456 -12.89 29.11 20.25
CA ILE A 456 -11.56 29.25 20.87
C ILE A 456 -10.51 29.63 19.81
N ILE A 457 -10.50 28.96 18.64
CA ILE A 457 -9.52 29.22 17.60
C ILE A 457 -9.69 30.62 16.97
N SER A 458 -10.92 31.05 16.77
CA SER A 458 -11.23 32.41 16.24
C SER A 458 -10.95 33.52 17.24
N GLY A 459 -10.80 33.19 18.52
CA GLY A 459 -10.59 34.17 19.58
C GLY A 459 -11.84 34.94 19.95
N VAL A 460 -13.01 34.37 19.70
CA VAL A 460 -14.35 34.94 20.08
C VAL A 460 -14.85 34.24 21.33
#